data_0b33f9cecfc8be994920fa84fda324a8
#
_entry.id   0b33f9cecfc8be994920fa84fda324a8
#
_cell.length_a   1.000
_cell.length_b   1.000
_cell.length_c   1.000
_cell.angle_alpha   90.00
_cell.angle_beta   90.00
_cell.angle_gamma   90.00
#
_symmetry.space_group_name_H-M   'P 1'
#
loop_
_entity.id
_entity.type
_entity.pdbx_description
1 polymer ?
#
loop_
_entity_poly.entity_id
_entity_poly.type
_entity_poly.pdbx_seq_one_letter_code
_entity_poly.pdbx_strand_id
1 'polypeptide(L)'
;NPNGPNTPAVSRSWFRRQAQATVQAAHKAGRTPWIMPQCFVDVWGPWKYDEHLNALMLPGSVLHWRQPTVGEIRWQVWSAIGSGMRGFFWYVYLPPAADRPEAKPYVGSTFPPSLAVKVPTPALGPGGLLKPDGAATPECRAAAEAFAAVRPLLPLVKGVVPADSPAGKVS
;
A
#
# COMPACT_ATOMS: atom_id res chain seq x y z
N ASN A 1 7.57 -9.96 1.72
CA ASN A 1 8.33 -11.14 2.13
C ASN A 1 9.74 -11.04 1.57
N PRO A 2 10.77 -10.73 2.40
CA PRO A 2 12.16 -10.63 1.93
C PRO A 2 12.72 -11.97 1.40
N ASN A 3 12.03 -13.07 1.63
CA ASN A 3 12.47 -14.43 1.30
C ASN A 3 11.63 -15.10 0.21
N GLY A 4 10.72 -14.39 -0.43
CA GLY A 4 9.86 -14.96 -1.47
C GLY A 4 9.85 -14.10 -2.74
N PRO A 5 9.54 -14.69 -3.90
CA PRO A 5 9.35 -13.94 -5.12
C PRO A 5 8.08 -13.09 -4.97
N ASN A 6 8.23 -11.84 -4.49
CA ASN A 6 7.16 -10.85 -4.49
C ASN A 6 6.89 -10.41 -5.93
N THR A 7 6.40 -11.32 -6.73
CA THR A 7 5.92 -10.95 -8.06
C THR A 7 4.61 -10.16 -7.92
N PRO A 8 4.32 -9.22 -8.83
CA PRO A 8 3.05 -8.51 -8.83
C PRO A 8 1.82 -9.43 -8.83
N ALA A 9 1.93 -10.63 -9.39
CA ALA A 9 0.87 -11.63 -9.41
C ALA A 9 0.60 -12.20 -8.01
N VAL A 10 1.64 -12.55 -7.26
CA VAL A 10 1.53 -13.07 -5.88
C VAL A 10 0.94 -12.00 -4.96
N SER A 11 1.41 -10.76 -5.05
CA SER A 11 0.88 -9.65 -4.25
C SER A 11 -0.59 -9.38 -4.55
N ARG A 12 -1.00 -9.43 -5.83
CA ARG A 12 -2.40 -9.24 -6.23
C ARG A 12 -3.31 -10.36 -5.74
N SER A 13 -2.89 -11.60 -5.85
CA SER A 13 -3.66 -12.74 -5.35
C SER A 13 -3.80 -12.72 -3.83
N TRP A 14 -2.74 -12.35 -3.11
CA TRP A 14 -2.78 -12.17 -1.67
C TRP A 14 -3.75 -11.06 -1.25
N PHE A 15 -3.67 -9.88 -1.88
CA PHE A 15 -4.56 -8.76 -1.61
C PHE A 15 -6.04 -9.16 -1.77
N ARG A 16 -6.38 -9.84 -2.88
CA ARG A 16 -7.76 -10.30 -3.12
C ARG A 16 -8.24 -11.28 -2.06
N ARG A 17 -7.41 -12.27 -1.70
CA ARG A 17 -7.77 -13.23 -0.64
C ARG A 17 -8.02 -12.52 0.70
N GLN A 18 -7.17 -11.57 1.08
CA GLN A 18 -7.35 -10.80 2.31
C GLN A 18 -8.62 -9.96 2.26
N ALA A 19 -8.89 -9.28 1.15
CA ALA A 19 -10.10 -8.50 0.96
C ALA A 19 -11.36 -9.39 1.09
N GLN A 20 -11.40 -10.52 0.42
CA GLN A 20 -12.52 -11.47 0.47
C GLN A 20 -12.72 -12.03 1.89
N ALA A 21 -11.66 -12.48 2.55
CA ALA A 21 -11.73 -12.99 3.92
C ALA A 21 -12.26 -11.92 4.90
N THR A 22 -11.80 -10.68 4.77
CA THR A 22 -12.28 -9.55 5.58
C THR A 22 -13.76 -9.28 5.34
N VAL A 23 -14.21 -9.29 4.08
CA VAL A 23 -15.64 -9.09 3.74
C VAL A 23 -16.51 -10.20 4.33
N GLN A 24 -16.12 -11.47 4.18
CA GLN A 24 -16.84 -12.60 4.75
C GLN A 24 -16.93 -12.52 6.28
N ALA A 25 -15.81 -12.21 6.94
CA ALA A 25 -15.78 -12.06 8.40
C ALA A 25 -16.67 -10.90 8.87
N ALA A 26 -16.64 -9.77 8.18
CA ALA A 26 -17.45 -8.61 8.49
C ALA A 26 -18.95 -8.91 8.32
N HIS A 27 -19.34 -9.56 7.21
CA HIS A 27 -20.75 -9.95 6.99
C HIS A 27 -21.23 -10.91 8.06
N LYS A 28 -20.45 -11.93 8.42
CA LYS A 28 -20.77 -12.87 9.50
C LYS A 28 -20.99 -12.16 10.84
N ALA A 29 -20.26 -11.08 11.08
CA ALA A 29 -20.35 -10.27 12.29
C ALA A 29 -21.39 -9.13 12.20
N GLY A 30 -22.11 -8.98 11.11
CA GLY A 30 -23.02 -7.85 10.87
C GLY A 30 -22.33 -6.49 10.84
N ARG A 31 -21.08 -6.44 10.33
CA ARG A 31 -20.24 -5.25 10.29
C ARG A 31 -19.94 -4.81 8.86
N THR A 32 -19.63 -3.54 8.70
CA THR A 32 -19.19 -2.97 7.41
C THR A 32 -17.70 -3.22 7.20
N PRO A 33 -17.30 -3.89 6.10
CA PRO A 33 -15.90 -4.19 5.84
C PRO A 33 -15.14 -2.94 5.35
N TRP A 34 -14.01 -2.65 5.99
CA TRP A 34 -13.07 -1.59 5.61
C TRP A 34 -11.70 -2.19 5.36
N ILE A 35 -10.92 -1.53 4.50
CA ILE A 35 -9.56 -1.96 4.15
C ILE A 35 -8.60 -0.79 4.29
N MET A 36 -7.37 -1.12 4.63
CA MET A 36 -6.24 -0.18 4.65
C MET A 36 -5.22 -0.62 3.59
N PRO A 37 -5.37 -0.17 2.33
CA PRO A 37 -4.42 -0.50 1.29
C PRO A 37 -3.13 0.30 1.45
N GLN A 38 -2.06 -0.26 0.91
CA GLN A 38 -0.75 0.39 0.91
C GLN A 38 -0.72 1.57 -0.08
N CYS A 39 -0.22 2.71 0.36
CA CYS A 39 0.07 3.85 -0.52
C CYS A 39 1.42 4.52 -0.20
N PHE A 40 2.31 3.83 0.47
CA PHE A 40 3.55 4.34 1.02
C PHE A 40 4.74 3.43 0.68
N VAL A 41 5.93 4.00 0.82
CA VAL A 41 7.18 3.24 0.89
C VAL A 41 7.48 2.94 2.35
N ASP A 42 7.98 1.74 2.64
CA ASP A 42 8.42 1.35 3.98
C ASP A 42 9.90 1.00 3.95
N VAL A 43 10.69 1.85 4.60
CA VAL A 43 12.13 1.70 4.74
C VAL A 43 12.46 1.50 6.21
N TRP A 44 13.18 0.43 6.50
CA TRP A 44 13.69 0.15 7.83
C TRP A 44 15.17 0.54 7.92
N GLY A 45 15.51 1.28 8.95
CA GLY A 45 16.84 1.86 9.12
C GLY A 45 16.94 3.32 8.71
N PRO A 46 18.14 3.86 8.53
CA PRO A 46 18.34 5.28 8.26
C PRO A 46 17.88 5.66 6.84
N TRP A 47 17.17 6.77 6.75
CA TRP A 47 16.73 7.36 5.49
C TRP A 47 16.59 8.88 5.65
N LYS A 48 16.51 9.60 4.55
CA LYS A 48 16.22 11.04 4.52
C LYS A 48 15.38 11.38 3.29
N TYR A 49 14.93 12.62 3.20
CA TYR A 49 14.39 13.15 1.95
C TYR A 49 15.50 13.72 1.06
N ASP A 50 15.35 13.57 -0.24
CA ASP A 50 16.12 14.30 -1.23
C ASP A 50 15.55 15.72 -1.44
N GLU A 51 16.15 16.52 -2.34
CA GLU A 51 15.71 17.88 -2.68
C GLU A 51 14.31 17.95 -3.30
N HIS A 52 13.80 16.81 -3.81
CA HIS A 52 12.46 16.69 -4.38
C HIS A 52 11.44 16.10 -3.40
N LEU A 53 11.81 15.95 -2.12
CA LEU A 53 11.01 15.35 -1.06
C LEU A 53 10.64 13.88 -1.32
N ASN A 54 11.52 13.13 -1.96
CA ASN A 54 11.40 11.68 -2.07
C ASN A 54 12.28 11.00 -1.02
N ALA A 55 11.82 9.86 -0.51
CA ALA A 55 12.60 9.07 0.43
C ALA A 55 13.86 8.49 -0.24
N LEU A 56 15.00 8.75 0.35
CA LEU A 56 16.32 8.26 -0.06
C LEU A 56 16.84 7.32 1.03
N MET A 57 17.12 6.07 0.66
CA MET A 57 17.72 5.10 1.57
C MET A 57 19.19 5.42 1.80
N LEU A 58 19.62 5.34 3.06
CA LEU A 58 21.01 5.50 3.46
C LEU A 58 21.66 4.14 3.75
N PRO A 59 23.00 4.07 3.85
CA PRO A 59 23.69 2.83 4.21
C PRO A 59 23.15 2.23 5.52
N GLY A 60 22.94 0.92 5.51
CA GLY A 60 22.35 0.18 6.64
C GLY A 60 20.83 0.11 6.67
N SER A 61 20.14 0.74 5.71
CA SER A 61 18.68 0.59 5.57
C SER A 61 18.29 -0.57 4.67
N VAL A 62 17.04 -1.01 4.80
CA VAL A 62 16.43 -2.09 4.02
C VAL A 62 15.08 -1.63 3.50
N LEU A 63 14.84 -1.80 2.21
CA LEU A 63 13.51 -1.59 1.63
C LEU A 63 12.59 -2.75 2.02
N HIS A 64 11.61 -2.49 2.88
CA HIS A 64 10.61 -3.47 3.26
C HIS A 64 9.46 -3.52 2.24
N TRP A 65 8.88 -2.38 1.91
CA TRP A 65 7.87 -2.25 0.87
C TRP A 65 8.14 -1.04 -0.03
N ARG A 66 8.13 -1.25 -1.33
CA ARG A 66 8.18 -0.15 -2.28
C ARG A 66 6.85 0.60 -2.34
N GLN A 67 6.88 1.84 -2.77
CA GLN A 67 5.67 2.58 -3.07
C GLN A 67 4.90 1.91 -4.22
N PRO A 68 3.57 1.74 -4.10
CA PRO A 68 2.75 1.29 -5.21
C PRO A 68 2.77 2.30 -6.36
N THR A 69 2.73 1.80 -7.57
CA THR A 69 2.56 2.63 -8.76
C THR A 69 1.13 3.18 -8.86
N VAL A 70 0.94 4.23 -9.67
CA VAL A 70 -0.39 4.79 -10.01
C VAL A 70 -1.37 3.70 -10.45
N GLY A 71 -0.90 2.74 -11.28
CA GLY A 71 -1.74 1.62 -11.74
C GLY A 71 -2.12 0.67 -10.59
N GLU A 72 -1.20 0.44 -9.65
CA GLU A 72 -1.47 -0.41 -8.49
C GLU A 72 -2.41 0.27 -7.49
N ILE A 73 -2.34 1.59 -7.32
CA ILE A 73 -3.31 2.35 -6.52
C ILE A 73 -4.73 2.19 -7.10
N ARG A 74 -4.90 2.43 -8.40
CA ARG A 74 -6.20 2.22 -9.07
C ARG A 74 -6.68 0.77 -8.92
N TRP A 75 -5.79 -0.18 -9.14
CA TRP A 75 -6.10 -1.60 -9.02
C TRP A 75 -6.54 -1.97 -7.59
N GLN A 76 -5.90 -1.44 -6.54
CA GLN A 76 -6.28 -1.68 -5.15
C GLN A 76 -7.72 -1.19 -4.88
N VAL A 77 -8.07 0.03 -5.33
CA VAL A 77 -9.43 0.57 -5.18
C VAL A 77 -10.46 -0.33 -5.85
N TRP A 78 -10.27 -0.63 -7.14
CA TRP A 78 -11.23 -1.45 -7.89
C TRP A 78 -11.34 -2.87 -7.35
N SER A 79 -10.23 -3.49 -6.98
CA SER A 79 -10.24 -4.84 -6.42
C SER A 79 -10.91 -4.90 -5.06
N ALA A 80 -10.70 -3.92 -4.21
CA ALA A 80 -11.34 -3.86 -2.90
C ALA A 80 -12.86 -3.67 -3.02
N ILE A 81 -13.32 -2.71 -3.85
CA ILE A 81 -14.76 -2.50 -4.10
C ILE A 81 -15.39 -3.75 -4.72
N GLY A 82 -14.75 -4.35 -5.73
CA GLY A 82 -15.22 -5.58 -6.35
C GLY A 82 -15.24 -6.78 -5.41
N SER A 83 -14.44 -6.77 -4.35
CA SER A 83 -14.50 -7.77 -3.28
C SER A 83 -15.56 -7.50 -2.23
N GLY A 84 -16.25 -6.36 -2.27
CA GLY A 84 -17.30 -6.00 -1.32
C GLY A 84 -16.88 -5.05 -0.20
N MET A 85 -15.68 -4.49 -0.25
CA MET A 85 -15.27 -3.44 0.70
C MET A 85 -16.15 -2.20 0.57
N ARG A 86 -16.39 -1.52 1.70
CA ARG A 86 -17.27 -0.35 1.79
C ARG A 86 -16.57 0.89 2.35
N GLY A 87 -15.33 0.76 2.84
CA GLY A 87 -14.54 1.86 3.35
C GLY A 87 -13.06 1.66 3.14
N PHE A 88 -12.32 2.77 3.15
CA PHE A 88 -10.89 2.82 2.93
C PHE A 88 -10.22 3.71 3.95
N PHE A 89 -9.09 3.24 4.50
CA PHE A 89 -8.11 4.05 5.19
C PHE A 89 -6.80 3.97 4.44
N TRP A 90 -6.31 5.09 3.92
CA TRP A 90 -4.99 5.11 3.32
C TRP A 90 -3.89 5.23 4.39
N TYR A 91 -3.00 4.27 4.42
CA TYR A 91 -1.78 4.33 5.21
C TYR A 91 -0.57 4.39 4.26
N VAL A 92 0.19 5.44 4.26
CA VAL A 92 0.11 6.67 5.04
C VAL A 92 -0.34 7.81 4.13
N TYR A 93 -1.29 8.62 4.60
CA TYR A 93 -1.79 9.76 3.84
C TYR A 93 -0.73 10.87 3.76
N LEU A 94 -0.19 11.28 4.90
CA LEU A 94 0.87 12.26 5.03
C LEU A 94 2.11 11.56 5.61
N PRO A 95 3.24 11.53 4.87
CA PRO A 95 4.47 10.97 5.40
C PRO A 95 5.06 11.86 6.50
N PRO A 96 6.10 11.42 7.22
CA PRO A 96 6.79 12.25 8.20
C PRO A 96 7.22 13.60 7.61
N ALA A 97 7.18 14.65 8.43
CA ALA A 97 7.60 15.98 8.00
C ALA A 97 9.06 15.99 7.56
N ALA A 98 9.38 16.84 6.58
CA ALA A 98 10.72 16.90 6.00
C ALA A 98 11.83 17.37 6.97
N ASP A 99 11.44 18.10 8.01
CA ASP A 99 12.33 18.61 9.06
C ASP A 99 12.60 17.60 10.19
N ARG A 100 11.95 16.42 10.16
CA ARG A 100 12.23 15.38 11.16
C ARG A 100 13.63 14.83 10.97
N PRO A 101 14.36 14.64 12.07
CA PRO A 101 15.67 14.02 12.00
C PRO A 101 15.56 12.62 11.38
N GLU A 102 16.60 12.22 10.69
CA GLU A 102 16.71 10.88 10.09
C GLU A 102 16.29 9.80 11.09
N ALA A 103 15.52 8.83 10.63
CA ALA A 103 15.15 7.71 11.46
C ALA A 103 16.41 7.05 12.01
N LYS A 104 16.47 6.84 13.32
CA LYS A 104 17.59 6.13 13.94
C LYS A 104 17.70 4.74 13.31
N PRO A 105 18.92 4.20 13.18
CA PRO A 105 19.09 2.83 12.74
C PRO A 105 18.18 1.91 13.56
N TYR A 106 17.46 1.04 12.89
CA TYR A 106 16.60 0.07 13.58
C TYR A 106 17.50 -0.92 14.35
N VAL A 107 17.65 -0.67 15.64
CA VAL A 107 18.43 -1.52 16.52
C VAL A 107 17.58 -2.74 16.85
N GLY A 108 17.99 -3.90 16.36
CA GLY A 108 17.29 -5.17 16.63
C GLY A 108 16.62 -5.81 15.42
N SER A 109 16.85 -5.31 14.21
CA SER A 109 16.37 -6.01 13.01
C SER A 109 17.10 -7.33 12.82
N THR A 110 16.34 -8.41 12.69
CA THR A 110 16.83 -9.75 12.32
C THR A 110 17.14 -9.88 10.83
N PHE A 111 17.22 -8.75 10.11
CA PHE A 111 17.51 -8.77 8.68
C PHE A 111 18.97 -9.18 8.46
N PRO A 112 19.19 -10.11 7.51
CA PRO A 112 20.55 -10.45 7.12
C PRO A 112 21.29 -9.19 6.66
N PRO A 113 22.54 -8.97 7.07
CA PRO A 113 23.36 -7.84 6.60
C PRO A 113 23.48 -7.76 5.07
N SER A 114 23.29 -8.89 4.39
CA SER A 114 23.26 -8.98 2.91
C SER A 114 22.12 -8.20 2.24
N LEU A 115 21.04 -7.90 2.96
CA LEU A 115 19.92 -7.10 2.45
C LEU A 115 20.07 -5.60 2.73
N ALA A 116 21.04 -5.23 3.56
CA ALA A 116 21.26 -3.83 3.88
C ALA A 116 21.89 -3.09 2.68
N VAL A 117 21.38 -1.89 2.44
CA VAL A 117 21.93 -0.99 1.42
C VAL A 117 23.32 -0.53 1.84
N LYS A 118 24.30 -0.70 0.96
CA LYS A 118 25.71 -0.33 1.22
C LYS A 118 26.06 1.09 0.82
N VAL A 119 25.27 1.66 -0.10
CA VAL A 119 25.42 3.04 -0.60
C VAL A 119 24.03 3.66 -0.71
N PRO A 120 23.88 5.00 -0.69
CA PRO A 120 22.58 5.63 -0.93
C PRO A 120 21.98 5.14 -2.24
N THR A 121 20.69 4.77 -2.20
CA THR A 121 19.96 4.34 -3.40
C THR A 121 19.20 5.52 -4.00
N PRO A 122 18.83 5.42 -5.30
CA PRO A 122 17.93 6.38 -5.90
C PRO A 122 16.64 6.56 -5.08
N ALA A 123 16.05 7.73 -5.21
CA ALA A 123 14.81 8.08 -4.51
C ALA A 123 13.67 7.09 -4.80
N LEU A 124 12.94 6.74 -3.76
CA LEU A 124 11.89 5.72 -3.78
C LEU A 124 10.47 6.31 -3.93
N GLY A 125 10.38 7.62 -4.08
CA GLY A 125 9.10 8.33 -4.10
C GLY A 125 8.77 9.03 -2.77
N PRO A 126 7.68 9.80 -2.71
CA PRO A 126 7.40 10.72 -1.59
C PRO A 126 6.92 10.04 -0.30
N GLY A 127 6.75 8.73 -0.29
CA GLY A 127 6.44 7.99 0.92
C GLY A 127 4.98 7.98 1.36
N GLY A 128 4.07 8.64 0.64
CA GLY A 128 2.65 8.68 0.97
C GLY A 128 1.79 9.19 -0.18
N LEU A 129 0.51 9.46 0.07
CA LEU A 129 -0.38 10.10 -0.91
C LEU A 129 -0.08 11.59 -1.08
N LEU A 130 0.40 12.24 -0.03
CA LEU A 130 0.91 13.60 -0.12
C LEU A 130 2.43 13.58 0.04
N LYS A 131 3.08 14.62 -0.46
CA LYS A 131 4.47 14.93 -0.13
C LYS A 131 4.57 15.51 1.29
N PRO A 132 5.76 15.57 1.89
CA PRO A 132 5.96 16.20 3.20
C PRO A 132 5.50 17.67 3.29
N ASP A 133 5.50 18.38 2.17
CA ASP A 133 4.99 19.77 2.04
C ASP A 133 3.48 19.86 1.83
N GLY A 134 2.77 18.72 1.79
CA GLY A 134 1.33 18.64 1.57
C GLY A 134 0.91 18.57 0.10
N ALA A 135 1.82 18.65 -0.86
CA ALA A 135 1.49 18.57 -2.27
C ALA A 135 1.00 17.16 -2.65
N ALA A 136 -0.05 17.09 -3.49
CA ALA A 136 -0.62 15.83 -3.95
C ALA A 136 0.33 15.10 -4.91
N THR A 137 0.57 13.82 -4.63
CA THR A 137 1.34 12.93 -5.50
C THR A 137 0.53 12.43 -6.70
N PRO A 138 1.15 11.86 -7.74
CA PRO A 138 0.43 11.14 -8.79
C PRO A 138 -0.46 10.02 -8.24
N GLU A 139 -0.02 9.34 -7.20
CA GLU A 139 -0.75 8.28 -6.50
C GLU A 139 -2.00 8.82 -5.81
N CYS A 140 -1.92 9.99 -5.19
CA CYS A 140 -3.08 10.68 -4.60
C CYS A 140 -4.13 11.01 -5.67
N ARG A 141 -3.70 11.56 -6.81
CA ARG A 141 -4.61 11.84 -7.93
C ARG A 141 -5.24 10.57 -8.47
N ALA A 142 -4.45 9.50 -8.64
CA ALA A 142 -4.96 8.20 -9.09
C ALA A 142 -6.00 7.59 -8.14
N ALA A 143 -5.80 7.74 -6.83
CA ALA A 143 -6.79 7.32 -5.83
C ALA A 143 -8.09 8.14 -5.96
N ALA A 144 -7.98 9.47 -6.05
CA ALA A 144 -9.13 10.35 -6.21
C ALA A 144 -9.93 10.05 -7.51
N GLU A 145 -9.24 9.86 -8.63
CA GLU A 145 -9.85 9.48 -9.92
C GLU A 145 -10.56 8.12 -9.82
N ALA A 146 -9.93 7.12 -9.19
CA ALA A 146 -10.53 5.80 -9.01
C ALA A 146 -11.81 5.89 -8.16
N PHE A 147 -11.81 6.68 -7.08
CA PHE A 147 -13.00 6.88 -6.26
C PHE A 147 -14.08 7.67 -7.02
N ALA A 148 -13.72 8.68 -7.78
CA ALA A 148 -14.68 9.41 -8.61
C ALA A 148 -15.36 8.47 -9.63
N ALA A 149 -14.60 7.58 -10.26
CA ALA A 149 -15.13 6.59 -11.20
C ALA A 149 -16.01 5.52 -10.53
N VAL A 150 -15.69 5.12 -9.29
CA VAL A 150 -16.49 4.13 -8.54
C VAL A 150 -17.77 4.73 -7.96
N ARG A 151 -17.75 6.01 -7.58
CA ARG A 151 -18.87 6.66 -6.86
C ARG A 151 -20.25 6.45 -7.50
N PRO A 152 -20.45 6.60 -8.82
CA PRO A 152 -21.75 6.36 -9.45
C PRO A 152 -22.18 4.90 -9.45
N LEU A 153 -21.22 3.96 -9.24
CA LEU A 153 -21.49 2.52 -9.21
C LEU A 153 -21.82 2.01 -7.80
N LEU A 154 -21.55 2.78 -6.75
CA LEU A 154 -21.79 2.36 -5.37
C LEU A 154 -23.25 1.92 -5.09
N PRO A 155 -24.29 2.55 -5.65
CA PRO A 155 -25.66 2.06 -5.49
C PRO A 155 -25.88 0.65 -6.06
N LEU A 156 -25.18 0.32 -7.16
CA LEU A 156 -25.30 -0.96 -7.85
C LEU A 156 -24.62 -2.09 -7.08
N VAL A 157 -23.53 -1.79 -6.38
CA VAL A 157 -22.80 -2.77 -5.57
C VAL A 157 -23.26 -2.83 -4.10
N LYS A 158 -24.18 -1.93 -3.70
CA LYS A 158 -24.76 -1.89 -2.38
C LYS A 158 -25.76 -3.06 -2.26
N GLY A 159 -25.37 -4.10 -1.58
CA GLY A 159 -26.17 -5.33 -1.46
C GLY A 159 -25.63 -6.52 -2.26
N VAL A 160 -24.65 -6.32 -3.12
CA VAL A 160 -23.92 -7.43 -3.71
C VAL A 160 -23.05 -8.07 -2.62
N VAL A 161 -23.50 -9.23 -2.17
CA VAL A 161 -22.64 -10.15 -1.40
C VAL A 161 -21.78 -10.86 -2.44
N PRO A 162 -20.45 -10.85 -2.31
CA PRO A 162 -19.62 -11.66 -3.20
C PRO A 162 -20.11 -13.10 -3.15
N ALA A 163 -20.51 -13.65 -4.29
CA ALA A 163 -20.77 -15.09 -4.36
C ALA A 163 -19.50 -15.78 -3.87
N ASP A 164 -19.67 -16.83 -3.06
CA ASP A 164 -18.56 -17.70 -2.69
C ASP A 164 -17.93 -18.21 -3.98
N SER A 165 -16.86 -17.54 -4.38
CA SER A 165 -16.10 -17.98 -5.55
C SER A 165 -15.49 -19.30 -5.13
N PRO A 166 -15.90 -20.46 -5.69
CA PRO A 166 -15.22 -21.70 -5.39
C PRO A 166 -13.76 -21.44 -5.64
N ALA A 167 -12.90 -21.80 -4.68
CA ALA A 167 -11.47 -21.63 -4.78
C ALA A 167 -11.03 -22.16 -6.13
N GLY A 168 -10.81 -21.26 -7.09
CA GLY A 168 -10.53 -21.63 -8.46
C GLY A 168 -9.29 -22.48 -8.47
N LYS A 169 -9.44 -23.72 -8.91
CA LYS A 169 -8.34 -24.53 -9.37
C LYS A 169 -7.73 -23.76 -10.52
N VAL A 170 -6.63 -23.08 -10.24
CA VAL A 170 -5.76 -22.55 -11.30
C VAL A 170 -5.03 -23.76 -11.83
N SER A 171 -5.48 -24.23 -12.99
CA SER A 171 -4.71 -25.14 -13.84
C SER A 171 -3.51 -24.43 -14.45
#